data_77cbbb160ff29edfdd9eb262563a340b
#
_entry.id   77cbbb160ff29edfdd9eb262563a340b
#
_cell.length_a   1.000
_cell.length_b   1.000
_cell.length_c   1.000
_cell.angle_alpha   90.00
_cell.angle_beta   90.00
_cell.angle_gamma   90.00
#
_symmetry.space_group_name_H-M   'P 1'
#
loop_
_entity.id
_entity.type
_entity.pdbx_description
1 polymer ?
#
loop_
_entity_poly.entity_id
_entity_poly.type
_entity_poly.pdbx_seq_one_letter_code
_entity_poly.pdbx_strand_id
1 'polypeptide(L)'
;MKIYKTYLYAFGILTGSLLNASCVDMLTEDPNSYYEKKDIFATKAKAAMAVTGVYEQLPTLYGSMDMAFPCSDDTYYVAGVTSDKGRRDIAHYKVTSSNTWVNSIWQGNYTGIERANYTIEGIEGMVDYETDKELQALVGEAKFLRALYAFNLVRYWGDVPFKTTSTNADKNVFQPRCS
;
A
#
# COMPACT_ATOMS: atom_id res chain seq x y z
N MET A 1 29.83 -14.11 63.35
CA MET A 1 28.46 -13.78 62.91
C MET A 1 28.39 -12.65 61.82
N LYS A 2 29.46 -11.85 61.62
CA LYS A 2 29.46 -10.80 60.58
C LYS A 2 29.85 -11.32 59.20
N ILE A 3 30.72 -12.30 59.06
CA ILE A 3 31.31 -12.75 57.78
C ILE A 3 30.28 -13.47 56.90
N TYR A 4 29.40 -14.31 57.46
CA TYR A 4 28.42 -15.04 56.63
C TYR A 4 27.32 -14.13 56.06
N LYS A 5 27.01 -13.00 56.70
CA LYS A 5 26.08 -11.99 56.17
C LYS A 5 26.65 -11.34 54.91
N THR A 6 27.95 -11.09 54.88
CA THR A 6 28.63 -10.50 53.70
C THR A 6 28.58 -11.46 52.49
N TYR A 7 28.78 -12.75 52.69
CA TYR A 7 28.65 -13.76 51.66
C TYR A 7 27.19 -13.92 51.19
N LEU A 8 26.21 -13.79 52.07
CA LEU A 8 24.80 -13.87 51.71
C LEU A 8 24.39 -12.67 50.81
N TYR A 9 24.86 -11.46 51.12
CA TYR A 9 24.62 -10.28 50.27
C TYR A 9 25.37 -10.37 48.95
N ALA A 10 26.59 -10.83 48.91
CA ALA A 10 27.36 -11.05 47.71
C ALA A 10 26.72 -12.10 46.79
N PHE A 11 26.19 -13.19 47.35
CA PHE A 11 25.46 -14.21 46.63
C PHE A 11 24.12 -13.69 46.08
N GLY A 12 23.40 -12.88 46.87
CA GLY A 12 22.13 -12.24 46.43
C GLY A 12 22.33 -11.23 45.31
N ILE A 13 23.43 -10.48 45.30
CA ILE A 13 23.76 -9.53 44.21
C ILE A 13 24.16 -10.29 42.96
N LEU A 14 24.94 -11.38 43.09
CA LEU A 14 25.38 -12.20 41.94
C LEU A 14 24.19 -12.93 41.25
N THR A 15 23.24 -13.46 42.06
CA THR A 15 22.02 -14.08 41.50
C THR A 15 21.06 -13.05 40.88
N GLY A 16 20.96 -11.84 41.45
CA GLY A 16 20.16 -10.75 40.91
C GLY A 16 20.65 -10.23 39.53
N SER A 17 21.98 -10.24 39.30
CA SER A 17 22.56 -9.80 38.02
C SER A 17 22.39 -10.83 36.89
N LEU A 18 22.25 -12.12 37.21
CA LEU A 18 22.01 -13.18 36.23
C LEU A 18 20.57 -13.23 35.70
N LEU A 19 19.63 -12.65 36.44
CA LEU A 19 18.21 -12.59 36.02
C LEU A 19 17.92 -11.47 34.99
N ASN A 20 18.89 -10.59 34.71
CA ASN A 20 18.74 -9.52 33.70
C ASN A 20 19.31 -9.89 32.35
N ALA A 21 19.72 -11.15 32.11
CA ALA A 21 20.01 -11.64 30.76
C ALA A 21 18.69 -11.88 30.05
N SER A 22 18.00 -10.79 29.66
CA SER A 22 16.87 -10.82 28.76
C SER A 22 17.38 -11.27 27.41
N CYS A 23 16.91 -12.40 26.92
CA CYS A 23 17.16 -12.88 25.57
C CYS A 23 16.50 -11.88 24.61
N VAL A 24 17.26 -10.95 24.07
CA VAL A 24 16.81 -9.97 23.08
C VAL A 24 16.31 -10.70 21.82
N ASP A 25 16.90 -11.85 21.49
CA ASP A 25 16.49 -12.69 20.35
C ASP A 25 15.07 -13.27 20.48
N MET A 26 14.53 -13.36 21.70
CA MET A 26 13.18 -13.87 21.92
C MET A 26 12.09 -12.83 21.63
N LEU A 27 12.48 -11.56 21.45
CA LEU A 27 11.62 -10.43 21.15
C LEU A 27 11.73 -9.97 19.69
N THR A 28 12.65 -10.54 18.91
CA THR A 28 12.70 -10.34 17.47
C THR A 28 11.68 -11.28 16.84
N GLU A 29 10.51 -10.73 16.50
CA GLU A 29 9.54 -11.43 15.66
C GLU A 29 10.15 -11.60 14.26
N ASP A 30 10.39 -12.86 13.88
CA ASP A 30 10.66 -13.22 12.49
C ASP A 30 9.31 -13.60 11.86
N PRO A 31 8.63 -12.67 11.18
CA PRO A 31 7.26 -12.89 10.72
C PRO A 31 7.25 -13.90 9.56
N ASN A 32 6.85 -15.13 9.85
CA ASN A 32 6.67 -16.18 8.84
C ASN A 32 5.52 -15.92 7.85
N SER A 33 4.75 -14.84 8.04
CA SER A 33 3.49 -14.63 7.31
C SER A 33 3.50 -13.44 6.34
N TYR A 34 4.53 -12.60 6.33
CA TYR A 34 4.69 -11.54 5.34
C TYR A 34 6.17 -11.28 5.02
N TYR A 35 6.41 -10.82 3.78
CA TYR A 35 7.76 -10.52 3.31
C TYR A 35 8.18 -9.13 3.77
N GLU A 36 9.40 -9.01 4.28
CA GLU A 36 10.01 -7.69 4.48
C GLU A 36 10.38 -7.05 3.13
N LYS A 37 10.47 -5.71 3.11
CA LYS A 37 10.86 -4.98 1.88
C LYS A 37 12.16 -5.52 1.27
N LYS A 38 13.16 -5.84 2.10
CA LYS A 38 14.44 -6.43 1.65
C LYS A 38 14.27 -7.77 0.92
N ASP A 39 13.27 -8.57 1.30
CA ASP A 39 13.04 -9.88 0.70
C ASP A 39 12.29 -9.77 -0.63
N ILE A 40 11.38 -8.78 -0.75
CA ILE A 40 10.62 -8.50 -1.98
C ILE A 40 11.55 -7.98 -3.08
N PHE A 41 12.57 -7.20 -2.75
CA PHE A 41 13.52 -6.62 -3.70
C PHE A 41 14.91 -7.26 -3.64
N ALA A 42 15.00 -8.53 -3.16
CA ALA A 42 16.25 -9.26 -3.09
C ALA A 42 16.78 -9.72 -4.47
N THR A 43 15.91 -9.87 -5.45
CA THR A 43 16.26 -10.33 -6.80
C THR A 43 15.41 -9.62 -7.86
N LYS A 44 15.94 -9.54 -9.08
CA LYS A 44 15.23 -8.99 -10.25
C LYS A 44 13.90 -9.71 -10.51
N ALA A 45 13.86 -11.02 -10.39
CA ALA A 45 12.64 -11.79 -10.56
C ALA A 45 11.55 -11.38 -9.55
N LYS A 46 11.94 -11.18 -8.29
CA LYS A 46 11.02 -10.68 -7.26
C LYS A 46 10.58 -9.23 -7.51
N ALA A 47 11.48 -8.38 -8.00
CA ALA A 47 11.14 -7.01 -8.43
C ALA A 47 10.08 -7.02 -9.54
N ALA A 48 10.21 -7.90 -10.55
CA ALA A 48 9.21 -8.08 -11.59
C ALA A 48 7.85 -8.55 -11.03
N MET A 49 7.87 -9.45 -10.04
CA MET A 49 6.64 -9.86 -9.33
C MET A 49 5.99 -8.69 -8.58
N ALA A 50 6.78 -7.78 -7.99
CA ALA A 50 6.25 -6.58 -7.34
C ALA A 50 5.54 -5.67 -8.36
N VAL A 51 6.09 -5.49 -9.56
CA VAL A 51 5.42 -4.76 -10.65
C VAL A 51 4.12 -5.45 -11.07
N THR A 52 4.11 -6.79 -11.16
CA THR A 52 2.87 -7.56 -11.40
C THR A 52 1.81 -7.27 -10.32
N GLY A 53 2.22 -7.10 -9.06
CA GLY A 53 1.34 -6.69 -7.97
C GLY A 53 0.73 -5.29 -8.15
N VAL A 54 1.40 -4.40 -8.89
CA VAL A 54 0.82 -3.10 -9.28
C VAL A 54 -0.28 -3.29 -10.32
N TYR A 55 -0.08 -4.18 -11.31
CA TYR A 55 -1.10 -4.49 -12.33
C TYR A 55 -2.38 -5.13 -11.75
N GLU A 56 -2.26 -5.85 -10.63
CA GLU A 56 -3.40 -6.54 -10.00
C GLU A 56 -4.59 -5.62 -9.69
N GLN A 57 -4.36 -4.31 -9.55
CA GLN A 57 -5.46 -3.35 -9.31
C GLN A 57 -6.28 -3.03 -10.58
N LEU A 58 -5.74 -3.23 -11.77
CA LEU A 58 -6.43 -2.89 -13.02
C LEU A 58 -7.74 -3.66 -13.22
N PRO A 59 -7.82 -4.99 -13.06
CA PRO A 59 -9.07 -5.73 -13.19
C PRO A 59 -10.16 -5.23 -12.24
N THR A 60 -9.79 -4.90 -11.00
CA THR A 60 -10.73 -4.35 -10.00
C THR A 60 -11.26 -2.99 -10.45
N LEU A 61 -10.41 -2.13 -10.98
CA LEU A 61 -10.80 -0.81 -11.48
C LEU A 61 -11.67 -0.90 -12.72
N TYR A 62 -11.31 -1.76 -13.69
CA TYR A 62 -12.11 -1.95 -14.89
C TYR A 62 -13.45 -2.62 -14.61
N GLY A 63 -13.52 -3.55 -13.66
CA GLY A 63 -14.78 -4.11 -13.17
C GLY A 63 -15.65 -3.10 -12.42
N SER A 64 -15.04 -2.04 -11.87
CA SER A 64 -15.72 -0.96 -11.15
C SER A 64 -15.89 0.31 -11.98
N MET A 65 -15.49 0.33 -13.24
CA MET A 65 -15.71 1.45 -14.20
C MET A 65 -17.19 1.69 -14.54
N ASP A 66 -18.08 1.01 -13.86
CA ASP A 66 -19.52 1.20 -13.89
C ASP A 66 -19.99 2.64 -13.60
N MET A 67 -19.09 3.53 -13.14
CA MET A 67 -19.41 4.95 -13.06
C MET A 67 -19.53 5.63 -14.44
N ALA A 68 -18.78 5.15 -15.43
CA ALA A 68 -18.83 5.72 -16.77
C ALA A 68 -20.04 5.19 -17.56
N PHE A 69 -20.34 3.89 -17.42
CA PHE A 69 -21.45 3.24 -18.13
C PHE A 69 -22.83 3.78 -17.73
N PRO A 70 -23.17 3.81 -16.41
CA PRO A 70 -24.51 4.26 -16.02
C PRO A 70 -24.80 5.74 -16.30
N CYS A 71 -23.74 6.55 -16.47
CA CYS A 71 -23.88 7.98 -16.79
C CYS A 71 -23.88 8.27 -18.30
N SER A 72 -23.79 7.24 -19.15
CA SER A 72 -23.84 7.41 -20.59
C SER A 72 -25.26 7.36 -21.12
N ASP A 73 -25.45 7.84 -22.33
CA ASP A 73 -26.70 7.76 -23.09
C ASP A 73 -26.99 6.35 -23.62
N ASP A 74 -25.96 5.47 -23.62
CA ASP A 74 -26.08 4.07 -24.06
C ASP A 74 -26.68 3.12 -23.01
N THR A 75 -26.78 3.54 -21.75
CA THR A 75 -27.23 2.69 -20.66
C THR A 75 -28.33 3.34 -19.84
N TYR A 76 -29.37 2.55 -19.50
CA TYR A 76 -30.45 2.99 -18.66
C TYR A 76 -30.66 2.02 -17.49
N TYR A 77 -30.58 2.52 -16.29
CA TYR A 77 -30.94 1.79 -15.07
C TYR A 77 -32.41 1.97 -14.76
N VAL A 78 -33.18 0.89 -14.83
CA VAL A 78 -34.63 0.92 -14.59
C VAL A 78 -34.94 1.41 -13.17
N ALA A 79 -35.78 2.43 -13.07
CA ALA A 79 -36.27 2.90 -11.80
C ALA A 79 -37.09 1.80 -11.09
N GLY A 80 -36.87 1.62 -9.80
CA GLY A 80 -37.60 0.64 -8.99
C GLY A 80 -36.95 -0.73 -8.81
N VAL A 81 -35.83 -1.03 -9.53
CA VAL A 81 -35.02 -2.22 -9.24
C VAL A 81 -34.27 -2.01 -7.93
N THR A 82 -34.50 -2.87 -6.94
CA THR A 82 -33.91 -2.75 -5.59
C THR A 82 -32.46 -3.23 -5.54
N SER A 83 -32.03 -4.06 -6.48
CA SER A 83 -30.67 -4.52 -6.60
C SER A 83 -29.76 -3.36 -7.04
N ASP A 84 -28.61 -3.24 -6.40
CA ASP A 84 -27.58 -2.27 -6.72
C ASP A 84 -28.02 -0.80 -6.73
N LYS A 85 -28.47 -0.35 -5.56
CA LYS A 85 -28.82 1.06 -5.34
C LYS A 85 -27.67 2.01 -5.70
N GLY A 86 -26.42 1.61 -5.45
CA GLY A 86 -25.27 2.46 -5.70
C GLY A 86 -25.09 2.80 -7.18
N ARG A 87 -25.16 1.82 -8.09
CA ARG A 87 -25.10 2.04 -9.53
C ARG A 87 -26.28 2.85 -10.05
N ARG A 88 -27.48 2.52 -9.56
CA ARG A 88 -28.68 3.29 -9.94
C ARG A 88 -28.58 4.76 -9.51
N ASP A 89 -28.08 5.05 -8.33
CA ASP A 89 -27.90 6.42 -7.86
C ASP A 89 -26.89 7.18 -8.72
N ILE A 90 -25.86 6.49 -9.23
CA ILE A 90 -24.91 7.05 -10.22
C ILE A 90 -25.64 7.35 -11.52
N ALA A 91 -26.38 6.39 -12.08
CA ALA A 91 -27.11 6.53 -13.34
C ALA A 91 -28.16 7.66 -13.31
N HIS A 92 -28.73 7.93 -12.16
CA HIS A 92 -29.74 8.98 -11.97
C HIS A 92 -29.17 10.28 -11.39
N TYR A 93 -27.85 10.46 -11.39
CA TYR A 93 -27.16 11.66 -10.88
C TYR A 93 -27.51 11.99 -9.41
N LYS A 94 -27.79 10.95 -8.58
CA LYS A 94 -28.10 11.05 -7.16
C LYS A 94 -26.95 10.55 -6.27
N VAL A 95 -25.73 10.75 -6.73
CA VAL A 95 -24.52 10.28 -6.07
C VAL A 95 -24.33 11.02 -4.74
N THR A 96 -24.02 10.25 -3.69
CA THR A 96 -23.61 10.78 -2.39
C THR A 96 -22.20 10.32 -2.06
N SER A 97 -21.54 11.03 -1.13
CA SER A 97 -20.19 10.67 -0.65
C SER A 97 -20.11 9.27 0.00
N SER A 98 -21.25 8.70 0.40
CA SER A 98 -21.34 7.34 0.96
C SER A 98 -21.57 6.26 -0.09
N ASN A 99 -21.57 6.59 -1.38
CA ASN A 99 -21.76 5.61 -2.44
C ASN A 99 -20.58 4.64 -2.50
N THR A 100 -20.85 3.35 -2.35
CA THR A 100 -19.82 2.30 -2.25
C THR A 100 -19.03 2.12 -3.55
N TRP A 101 -19.67 2.30 -4.71
CA TRP A 101 -18.99 2.20 -6.01
C TRP A 101 -18.01 3.36 -6.22
N VAL A 102 -18.43 4.57 -5.91
CA VAL A 102 -17.57 5.76 -5.96
C VAL A 102 -16.36 5.58 -5.03
N ASN A 103 -16.62 5.12 -3.81
CA ASN A 103 -15.56 4.87 -2.83
C ASN A 103 -14.59 3.76 -3.28
N SER A 104 -15.10 2.67 -3.88
CA SER A 104 -14.25 1.58 -4.38
C SER A 104 -13.30 2.04 -5.48
N ILE A 105 -13.77 2.88 -6.42
CA ILE A 105 -12.92 3.44 -7.48
C ILE A 105 -11.85 4.37 -6.89
N TRP A 106 -12.22 5.23 -5.96
CA TRP A 106 -11.29 6.09 -5.24
C TRP A 106 -10.19 5.28 -4.55
N GLN A 107 -10.58 4.35 -3.70
CA GLN A 107 -9.64 3.52 -2.93
C GLN A 107 -8.78 2.64 -3.84
N GLY A 108 -9.35 2.02 -4.86
CA GLY A 108 -8.62 1.17 -5.79
C GLY A 108 -7.50 1.91 -6.52
N ASN A 109 -7.77 3.13 -7.01
CA ASN A 109 -6.74 3.94 -7.66
C ASN A 109 -5.63 4.36 -6.69
N TYR A 110 -5.97 4.81 -5.47
CA TYR A 110 -4.95 5.15 -4.46
C TYR A 110 -4.16 3.92 -4.00
N THR A 111 -4.78 2.75 -3.91
CA THR A 111 -4.06 1.49 -3.65
C THR A 111 -3.06 1.19 -4.77
N GLY A 112 -3.45 1.39 -6.02
CA GLY A 112 -2.55 1.24 -7.17
C GLY A 112 -1.38 2.22 -7.13
N ILE A 113 -1.62 3.50 -6.80
CA ILE A 113 -0.57 4.52 -6.62
C ILE A 113 0.39 4.13 -5.50
N GLU A 114 -0.13 3.71 -4.35
CA GLU A 114 0.69 3.29 -3.21
C GLU A 114 1.57 2.09 -3.53
N ARG A 115 1.00 1.05 -4.17
CA ARG A 115 1.76 -0.11 -4.63
C ARG A 115 2.85 0.28 -5.62
N ALA A 116 2.55 1.19 -6.57
CA ALA A 116 3.53 1.70 -7.52
C ALA A 116 4.66 2.47 -6.83
N ASN A 117 4.35 3.37 -5.89
CA ASN A 117 5.35 4.10 -5.12
C ASN A 117 6.27 3.15 -4.36
N TYR A 118 5.69 2.19 -3.63
CA TYR A 118 6.45 1.19 -2.88
C TYR A 118 7.38 0.37 -3.79
N THR A 119 6.87 -0.04 -4.96
CA THR A 119 7.63 -0.83 -5.94
C THR A 119 8.76 -0.01 -6.56
N ILE A 120 8.52 1.24 -6.96
CA ILE A 120 9.53 2.15 -7.49
C ILE A 120 10.66 2.35 -6.48
N GLU A 121 10.32 2.74 -5.24
CA GLU A 121 11.30 2.93 -4.16
C GLU A 121 12.10 1.65 -3.85
N GLY A 122 11.46 0.49 -3.93
CA GLY A 122 12.11 -0.78 -3.69
C GLY A 122 13.12 -1.13 -4.78
N ILE A 123 12.77 -0.95 -6.05
CA ILE A 123 13.64 -1.25 -7.18
C ILE A 123 14.76 -0.22 -7.30
N GLU A 124 14.47 1.09 -7.13
CA GLU A 124 15.47 2.15 -7.13
C GLU A 124 16.50 1.99 -5.99
N GLY A 125 16.13 1.30 -4.90
CA GLY A 125 17.04 0.95 -3.80
C GLY A 125 17.89 -0.32 -4.03
N MET A 126 17.72 -1.05 -5.13
CA MET A 126 18.55 -2.22 -5.44
C MET A 126 19.95 -1.80 -5.90
N VAL A 127 20.96 -2.57 -5.50
CA VAL A 127 22.38 -2.25 -5.77
C VAL A 127 22.69 -2.08 -7.26
N ASP A 128 22.06 -2.91 -8.11
CA ASP A 128 22.34 -2.91 -9.55
C ASP A 128 21.44 -1.98 -10.36
N TYR A 129 20.54 -1.21 -9.72
CA TYR A 129 19.54 -0.39 -10.42
C TYR A 129 20.15 0.57 -11.45
N GLU A 130 21.24 1.28 -11.10
CA GLU A 130 21.84 2.27 -11.97
C GLU A 130 22.47 1.68 -13.26
N THR A 131 22.82 0.39 -13.23
CA THR A 131 23.49 -0.29 -14.36
C THR A 131 22.61 -1.28 -15.09
N ASP A 132 21.53 -1.74 -14.45
CA ASP A 132 20.64 -2.75 -15.00
C ASP A 132 19.43 -2.12 -15.72
N LYS A 133 19.46 -2.18 -17.06
CA LYS A 133 18.39 -1.65 -17.91
C LYS A 133 17.03 -2.32 -17.71
N GLU A 134 17.01 -3.59 -17.27
CA GLU A 134 15.75 -4.29 -17.01
C GLU A 134 15.10 -3.76 -15.72
N LEU A 135 15.89 -3.49 -14.68
CA LEU A 135 15.38 -2.84 -13.47
C LEU A 135 14.85 -1.44 -13.76
N GLN A 136 15.57 -0.67 -14.60
CA GLN A 136 15.11 0.65 -15.04
C GLN A 136 13.82 0.57 -15.84
N ALA A 137 13.67 -0.44 -16.70
CA ALA A 137 12.43 -0.68 -17.44
C ALA A 137 11.26 -1.02 -16.51
N LEU A 138 11.47 -1.87 -15.49
CA LEU A 138 10.46 -2.18 -14.48
C LEU A 138 10.00 -0.94 -13.69
N VAL A 139 10.92 -0.03 -13.37
CA VAL A 139 10.56 1.26 -12.75
C VAL A 139 9.76 2.13 -13.71
N GLY A 140 10.13 2.17 -14.99
CA GLY A 140 9.36 2.86 -16.05
C GLY A 140 7.94 2.36 -16.13
N GLU A 141 7.75 1.04 -16.09
CA GLU A 141 6.44 0.37 -16.10
C GLU A 141 5.61 0.72 -14.87
N ALA A 142 6.20 0.66 -13.67
CA ALA A 142 5.53 1.07 -12.45
C ALA A 142 5.15 2.55 -12.43
N LYS A 143 6.00 3.44 -12.97
CA LYS A 143 5.70 4.88 -13.14
C LYS A 143 4.54 5.11 -14.12
N PHE A 144 4.48 4.34 -15.21
CA PHE A 144 3.35 4.38 -16.15
C PHE A 144 2.03 3.98 -15.47
N LEU A 145 2.03 2.88 -14.74
CA LEU A 145 0.84 2.43 -14.00
C LEU A 145 0.39 3.46 -12.96
N ARG A 146 1.33 4.05 -12.22
CA ARG A 146 1.03 5.13 -11.28
C ARG A 146 0.34 6.32 -11.95
N ALA A 147 0.83 6.71 -13.12
CA ALA A 147 0.23 7.78 -13.90
C ALA A 147 -1.18 7.41 -14.38
N LEU A 148 -1.40 6.17 -14.79
CA LEU A 148 -2.72 5.66 -15.20
C LEU A 148 -3.73 5.73 -14.05
N TYR A 149 -3.35 5.30 -12.84
CA TYR A 149 -4.22 5.41 -11.65
C TYR A 149 -4.51 6.87 -11.28
N ALA A 150 -3.51 7.74 -11.33
CA ALA A 150 -3.69 9.18 -11.10
C ALA A 150 -4.61 9.82 -12.15
N PHE A 151 -4.44 9.46 -13.42
CA PHE A 151 -5.30 9.92 -14.50
C PHE A 151 -6.78 9.53 -14.30
N ASN A 152 -7.04 8.31 -13.85
CA ASN A 152 -8.40 7.89 -13.50
C ASN A 152 -9.00 8.75 -12.39
N LEU A 153 -8.23 9.09 -11.35
CA LEU A 153 -8.69 9.97 -10.28
C LEU A 153 -9.02 11.37 -10.81
N VAL A 154 -8.13 11.96 -11.60
CA VAL A 154 -8.33 13.31 -12.17
C VAL A 154 -9.56 13.35 -13.09
N ARG A 155 -9.80 12.32 -13.88
CA ARG A 155 -10.97 12.24 -14.77
C ARG A 155 -12.30 12.31 -14.03
N TYR A 156 -12.38 11.76 -12.81
CA TYR A 156 -13.63 11.71 -12.05
C TYR A 156 -13.76 12.82 -11.01
N TRP A 157 -12.65 13.27 -10.42
CA TRP A 157 -12.69 14.21 -9.28
C TRP A 157 -11.99 15.55 -9.53
N GLY A 158 -11.37 15.73 -10.69
CA GLY A 158 -10.53 16.90 -10.94
C GLY A 158 -9.27 16.87 -10.09
N ASP A 159 -8.91 17.97 -9.48
CA ASP A 159 -7.74 18.06 -8.62
C ASP A 159 -7.84 17.13 -7.41
N VAL A 160 -6.84 16.29 -7.23
CA VAL A 160 -6.78 15.28 -6.16
C VAL A 160 -5.44 15.36 -5.42
N PRO A 161 -5.38 14.93 -4.16
CA PRO A 161 -4.10 14.74 -3.47
C PRO A 161 -3.23 13.73 -4.21
N PHE A 162 -1.95 14.04 -4.43
CA PHE A 162 -1.04 13.15 -5.12
C PHE A 162 0.31 13.08 -4.42
N LYS A 163 0.80 11.86 -4.20
CA LYS A 163 2.12 11.56 -3.62
C LYS A 163 2.91 10.65 -4.55
N THR A 164 4.20 10.93 -4.65
CA THR A 164 5.17 10.09 -5.38
C THR A 164 6.01 9.20 -4.48
N THR A 165 5.78 9.28 -3.17
CA THR A 165 6.43 8.47 -2.13
C THR A 165 5.42 7.54 -1.48
N SER A 166 5.89 6.37 -1.05
CA SER A 166 5.04 5.43 -0.31
C SER A 166 4.73 5.92 1.11
N THR A 167 3.66 5.43 1.70
CA THR A 167 3.28 5.72 3.09
C THR A 167 4.34 5.24 4.08
N ASN A 168 5.13 4.22 3.72
CA ASN A 168 6.24 3.75 4.53
C ASN A 168 7.42 4.74 4.54
N ALA A 169 7.68 5.39 3.41
CA ALA A 169 8.76 6.38 3.29
C ALA A 169 8.34 7.75 3.86
N ASP A 170 7.08 8.14 3.66
CA ASP A 170 6.54 9.40 4.19
C ASP A 170 5.15 9.17 4.81
N LYS A 171 5.10 9.21 6.14
CA LYS A 171 3.87 9.03 6.92
C LYS A 171 2.92 10.22 6.90
N ASN A 172 3.29 11.33 6.25
CA ASN A 172 2.38 12.46 6.10
C ASN A 172 1.28 12.13 5.09
N VAL A 173 0.11 11.78 5.62
CA VAL A 173 -1.07 11.41 4.82
C VAL A 173 -1.89 12.62 4.37
N PHE A 174 -1.66 13.79 4.96
CA PHE A 174 -2.35 15.02 4.61
C PHE A 174 -1.63 15.74 3.48
N GLN A 175 -2.16 15.58 2.27
CA GLN A 175 -1.68 16.29 1.09
C GLN A 175 -2.78 17.21 0.56
N PRO A 176 -2.46 18.46 0.17
CA PRO A 176 -3.41 19.31 -0.52
C PRO A 176 -3.75 18.71 -1.88
N ARG A 177 -4.85 19.16 -2.47
CA ARG A 177 -5.12 18.88 -3.88
C ARG A 177 -4.05 19.52 -4.74
N CYS A 178 -3.56 18.80 -5.72
CA CYS A 178 -2.65 19.33 -6.74
C CYS A 178 -3.51 20.03 -7.81
N SER A 179 -3.13 21.23 -8.14
CA SER A 179 -3.70 22.00 -9.28
C SER A 179 -2.91 21.67 -10.55
#